data_79a5a065bfb2a86b640304561ce22ee3
#
_entry.id   79a5a065bfb2a86b640304561ce22ee3
#
_cell.length_a   1.000
_cell.length_b   1.000
_cell.length_c   1.000
_cell.angle_alpha   90.00
_cell.angle_beta   90.00
_cell.angle_gamma   90.00
#
_symmetry.space_group_name_H-M   'P 1'
#
loop_
_entity.id
_entity.type
_entity.pdbx_description
1 polymer ?
#
loop_
_entity_poly.entity_id
_entity_poly.type
_entity_poly.pdbx_seq_one_letter_code
_entity_poly.pdbx_strand_id
1 'polypeptide(L)'
;MGHLTIKHVRAFVLRGGGADYHDQADGHWIDDHICTPMSKYPEYRQSRRSFGINVLGTLVVEIEASDGTVGFAVTTGGEPAAYIVEKHLARFIEGARVTDIEKIWDQMYQSTLYYGRKGLVINTISGVDLALWDLLGKIRQEPVHQLLGGAVRDELQFYATGARPDLAQKMGFIGGKMPLHPGLYLIHISEPKR
;
A
#
# COMPACT_ATOMS: atom_id res chain seq x y z
N MET A 1 -34.45 2.02 1.86
CA MET A 1 -33.33 1.19 1.42
C MET A 1 -32.95 0.29 2.58
N GLY A 2 -33.00 -1.06 2.40
CA GLY A 2 -32.56 -1.99 3.43
C GLY A 2 -31.09 -1.73 3.75
N HIS A 3 -30.70 -1.94 4.99
CA HIS A 3 -29.30 -1.78 5.39
C HIS A 3 -28.48 -2.90 4.77
N LEU A 4 -27.67 -2.60 3.74
CA LEU A 4 -26.71 -3.56 3.17
C LEU A 4 -25.64 -3.89 4.22
N THR A 5 -25.37 -5.17 4.36
CA THR A 5 -24.33 -5.71 5.24
C THR A 5 -23.21 -6.34 4.42
N ILE A 6 -22.06 -6.47 5.00
CA ILE A 6 -20.94 -7.19 4.42
C ILE A 6 -21.18 -8.69 4.62
N LYS A 7 -21.11 -9.43 3.53
CA LYS A 7 -21.33 -10.88 3.51
C LYS A 7 -20.04 -11.65 3.77
N HIS A 8 -18.98 -11.27 3.06
CA HIS A 8 -17.68 -11.92 3.15
C HIS A 8 -16.54 -10.95 2.96
N VAL A 9 -15.42 -11.20 3.64
CA VAL A 9 -14.10 -10.64 3.33
C VAL A 9 -13.16 -11.79 2.95
N ARG A 10 -12.40 -11.59 1.86
CA ARG A 10 -11.43 -12.55 1.34
C ARG A 10 -10.09 -11.87 1.13
N ALA A 11 -9.01 -12.62 1.28
CA ALA A 11 -7.67 -12.13 1.09
C ALA A 11 -6.89 -13.06 0.15
N PHE A 12 -6.39 -12.54 -0.95
CA PHE A 12 -5.67 -13.30 -1.96
C PHE A 12 -4.21 -12.84 -2.06
N VAL A 13 -3.29 -13.77 -1.94
CA VAL A 13 -1.88 -13.50 -2.19
C VAL A 13 -1.61 -13.74 -3.67
N LEU A 14 -1.18 -12.71 -4.36
CA LEU A 14 -0.80 -12.85 -5.76
C LEU A 14 0.52 -13.62 -5.85
N ARG A 15 0.42 -14.83 -6.38
CA ARG A 15 1.54 -15.68 -6.75
C ARG A 15 1.66 -15.65 -8.26
N GLY A 16 2.53 -14.86 -8.78
CA GLY A 16 2.73 -14.79 -10.22
C GLY A 16 4.17 -14.48 -10.56
N GLY A 17 4.58 -14.76 -11.79
CA GLY A 17 5.91 -14.45 -12.30
C GLY A 17 6.26 -12.95 -12.40
N GLY A 18 5.42 -12.09 -11.84
CA GLY A 18 5.78 -10.75 -11.42
C GLY A 18 6.21 -10.83 -9.97
N ALA A 19 7.42 -11.33 -9.73
CA ALA A 19 8.14 -10.94 -8.55
C ALA A 19 7.89 -9.45 -8.29
N ASP A 20 7.96 -9.05 -7.05
CA ASP A 20 8.13 -7.66 -6.66
C ASP A 20 8.88 -6.97 -7.81
N TYR A 21 8.34 -5.86 -8.34
CA TYR A 21 9.00 -5.13 -9.44
C TYR A 21 10.46 -4.79 -9.12
N HIS A 22 10.88 -4.92 -7.86
CA HIS A 22 12.24 -4.85 -7.38
C HIS A 22 13.06 -6.14 -7.61
N ASP A 23 12.44 -7.25 -8.01
CA ASP A 23 13.08 -8.55 -8.22
C ASP A 23 13.29 -8.88 -9.69
N GLN A 24 13.35 -7.88 -10.54
CA GLN A 24 13.64 -8.06 -11.97
C GLN A 24 15.06 -8.56 -12.17
N ALA A 25 15.22 -9.52 -13.10
CA ALA A 25 16.52 -10.15 -13.38
C ALA A 25 17.59 -9.13 -13.80
N ASP A 26 17.18 -8.05 -14.47
CA ASP A 26 18.06 -6.98 -14.96
C ASP A 26 18.33 -5.88 -13.91
N GLY A 27 17.88 -6.08 -12.66
CA GLY A 27 17.93 -5.08 -11.62
C GLY A 27 16.86 -4.01 -11.78
N HIS A 28 16.60 -3.29 -10.72
CA HIS A 28 15.70 -2.16 -10.75
C HIS A 28 16.51 -0.85 -10.79
N TRP A 29 16.06 0.15 -11.57
CA TRP A 29 16.74 1.46 -11.69
C TRP A 29 17.06 2.14 -10.36
N ILE A 30 16.38 1.73 -9.28
CA ILE A 30 16.52 2.27 -7.92
C ILE A 30 17.59 1.53 -7.08
N ASP A 31 18.01 0.33 -7.50
CA ASP A 31 18.86 -0.54 -6.66
C ASP A 31 20.19 0.11 -6.31
N ASP A 32 20.83 0.77 -7.26
CA ASP A 32 22.10 1.47 -7.04
C ASP A 32 21.94 2.92 -6.53
N HIS A 33 20.71 3.40 -6.39
CA HIS A 33 20.42 4.82 -6.16
C HIS A 33 19.78 5.13 -4.82
N ILE A 34 19.31 4.14 -4.07
CA ILE A 34 18.65 4.34 -2.77
C ILE A 34 19.35 3.55 -1.67
N CYS A 35 19.74 4.27 -0.62
CA CYS A 35 20.15 3.67 0.63
C CYS A 35 18.95 3.13 1.43
N THR A 36 19.10 1.92 1.94
CA THR A 36 18.23 1.32 2.94
C THR A 36 19.05 1.04 4.21
N PRO A 37 18.41 0.75 5.35
CA PRO A 37 19.13 0.30 6.53
C PRO A 37 20.03 -0.92 6.30
N MET A 38 19.70 -1.74 5.27
CA MET A 38 20.52 -2.90 4.89
C MET A 38 21.77 -2.54 4.09
N SER A 39 21.85 -1.34 3.51
CA SER A 39 23.02 -0.90 2.71
C SER A 39 24.33 -0.79 3.51
N LYS A 40 24.27 -0.86 4.83
CA LYS A 40 25.47 -0.99 5.69
C LYS A 40 26.19 -2.33 5.50
N TYR A 41 25.49 -3.35 5.01
CA TYR A 41 26.05 -4.66 4.71
C TYR A 41 26.40 -4.70 3.21
N PRO A 42 27.67 -5.00 2.84
CA PRO A 42 28.12 -4.92 1.44
C PRO A 42 27.27 -5.76 0.47
N GLU A 43 26.85 -6.95 0.91
CA GLU A 43 26.06 -7.91 0.12
C GLU A 43 24.64 -7.45 -0.20
N TYR A 44 24.11 -6.46 0.56
CA TYR A 44 22.77 -5.93 0.37
C TYR A 44 22.76 -4.47 -0.13
N ARG A 45 23.93 -3.91 -0.42
CA ARG A 45 24.07 -2.49 -0.76
C ARG A 45 23.30 -2.11 -2.02
N GLN A 46 23.31 -3.01 -2.99
CA GLN A 46 22.72 -2.78 -4.31
C GLN A 46 21.38 -3.48 -4.53
N SER A 47 20.87 -4.16 -3.51
CA SER A 47 19.63 -4.93 -3.63
C SER A 47 18.60 -4.52 -2.58
N ARG A 48 17.37 -4.33 -3.01
CA ARG A 48 16.23 -4.08 -2.12
C ARG A 48 15.50 -5.35 -1.70
N ARG A 49 15.91 -6.51 -2.19
CA ARG A 49 15.27 -7.81 -1.90
C ARG A 49 15.20 -8.15 -0.42
N SER A 50 16.08 -7.58 0.37
CA SER A 50 16.16 -7.82 1.82
C SER A 50 15.47 -6.75 2.66
N PHE A 51 14.83 -5.74 2.05
CA PHE A 51 14.29 -4.61 2.79
C PHE A 51 12.92 -4.18 2.30
N GLY A 52 12.02 -4.01 3.23
CA GLY A 52 10.69 -3.47 3.02
C GLY A 52 9.59 -4.54 3.08
N ILE A 53 8.37 -4.08 3.23
CA ILE A 53 7.20 -4.96 3.36
C ILE A 53 6.86 -5.67 2.03
N ASN A 54 7.34 -5.16 0.91
CA ASN A 54 7.10 -5.72 -0.42
C ASN A 54 7.68 -7.14 -0.58
N VAL A 55 8.75 -7.47 0.19
CA VAL A 55 9.32 -8.83 0.19
C VAL A 55 8.33 -9.89 0.68
N LEU A 56 7.28 -9.50 1.38
CA LEU A 56 6.23 -10.41 1.84
C LEU A 56 5.20 -10.72 0.74
N GLY A 57 5.24 -9.99 -0.37
CA GLY A 57 4.35 -10.18 -1.50
C GLY A 57 3.14 -9.25 -1.50
N THR A 58 2.38 -9.35 -2.59
CA THR A 58 1.18 -8.53 -2.84
C THR A 58 -0.06 -9.23 -2.30
N LEU A 59 -0.91 -8.44 -1.62
CA LEU A 59 -2.19 -8.86 -1.11
C LEU A 59 -3.32 -8.13 -1.85
N VAL A 60 -4.35 -8.87 -2.25
CA VAL A 60 -5.65 -8.32 -2.66
C VAL A 60 -6.66 -8.61 -1.57
N VAL A 61 -7.35 -7.60 -1.11
CA VAL A 61 -8.51 -7.72 -0.21
C VAL A 61 -9.77 -7.49 -1.01
N GLU A 62 -10.72 -8.41 -0.91
CA GLU A 62 -12.03 -8.36 -1.55
C GLU A 62 -13.13 -8.41 -0.48
N ILE A 63 -14.11 -7.52 -0.57
CA ILE A 63 -15.24 -7.43 0.35
C ILE A 63 -16.55 -7.47 -0.45
N GLU A 64 -17.37 -8.48 -0.19
CA GLU A 64 -18.66 -8.69 -0.85
C GLU A 64 -19.82 -8.24 0.06
N ALA A 65 -20.68 -7.36 -0.44
CA ALA A 65 -21.92 -6.99 0.23
C ALA A 65 -23.05 -7.99 -0.01
N SER A 66 -24.12 -7.89 0.79
CA SER A 66 -25.29 -8.79 0.72
C SER A 66 -26.05 -8.73 -0.60
N ASP A 67 -25.88 -7.67 -1.39
CA ASP A 67 -26.45 -7.54 -2.74
C ASP A 67 -25.54 -8.07 -3.86
N GLY A 68 -24.36 -8.59 -3.51
CA GLY A 68 -23.36 -9.10 -4.44
C GLY A 68 -22.39 -8.03 -4.96
N THR A 69 -22.52 -6.77 -4.56
CA THR A 69 -21.52 -5.75 -4.91
C THR A 69 -20.19 -6.06 -4.25
N VAL A 70 -19.10 -5.93 -5.00
CA VAL A 70 -17.74 -6.26 -4.55
C VAL A 70 -16.85 -5.03 -4.58
N GLY A 71 -16.28 -4.69 -3.43
CA GLY A 71 -15.18 -3.76 -3.28
C GLY A 71 -13.85 -4.50 -3.15
N PHE A 72 -12.77 -3.91 -3.66
CA PHE A 72 -11.44 -4.50 -3.53
C PHE A 72 -10.34 -3.46 -3.39
N ALA A 73 -9.23 -3.90 -2.83
CA ALA A 73 -8.00 -3.11 -2.77
C ALA A 73 -6.77 -3.99 -2.93
N VAL A 74 -5.68 -3.38 -3.39
CA VAL A 74 -4.37 -4.03 -3.48
C VAL A 74 -3.44 -3.37 -2.47
N THR A 75 -2.75 -4.21 -1.69
CA THR A 75 -1.76 -3.77 -0.70
C THR A 75 -0.59 -4.75 -0.67
N THR A 76 0.30 -4.59 0.28
CA THR A 76 1.45 -5.47 0.50
C THR A 76 1.30 -6.23 1.82
N GLY A 77 2.15 -7.23 2.03
CA GLY A 77 2.17 -8.01 3.27
C GLY A 77 1.94 -9.51 3.06
N GLY A 78 1.59 -9.94 1.83
CA GLY A 78 1.51 -11.34 1.41
C GLY A 78 0.73 -12.26 2.36
N GLU A 79 1.22 -13.49 2.54
CA GLU A 79 0.58 -14.53 3.37
C GLU A 79 0.34 -14.10 4.83
N PRO A 80 1.28 -13.41 5.53
CA PRO A 80 1.02 -12.94 6.89
C PRO A 80 -0.16 -11.97 6.97
N ALA A 81 -0.28 -11.06 6.00
CA ALA A 81 -1.40 -10.12 5.94
C ALA A 81 -2.72 -10.82 5.62
N ALA A 82 -2.73 -11.78 4.68
CA ALA A 82 -3.90 -12.60 4.37
C ALA A 82 -4.40 -13.34 5.61
N TYR A 83 -3.49 -13.96 6.35
CA TYR A 83 -3.81 -14.64 7.59
C TYR A 83 -4.47 -13.70 8.62
N ILE A 84 -3.93 -12.49 8.79
CA ILE A 84 -4.48 -11.49 9.71
C ILE A 84 -5.91 -11.10 9.28
N VAL A 85 -6.15 -10.84 7.99
CA VAL A 85 -7.49 -10.51 7.48
C VAL A 85 -8.46 -11.64 7.80
N GLU A 86 -8.17 -12.86 7.38
CA GLU A 86 -9.11 -13.96 7.44
C GLU A 86 -9.31 -14.53 8.86
N LYS A 87 -8.24 -14.56 9.67
CA LYS A 87 -8.29 -15.21 11.00
C LYS A 87 -8.59 -14.24 12.13
N HIS A 88 -8.33 -12.95 11.93
CA HIS A 88 -8.58 -11.97 12.99
C HIS A 88 -9.57 -10.87 12.57
N LEU A 89 -9.34 -10.18 11.47
CA LEU A 89 -10.12 -8.99 11.13
C LEU A 89 -11.53 -9.31 10.60
N ALA A 90 -11.72 -10.43 9.92
CA ALA A 90 -13.00 -10.84 9.32
C ALA A 90 -14.18 -10.75 10.31
N ARG A 91 -13.96 -11.07 11.57
CA ARG A 91 -14.98 -11.03 12.63
C ARG A 91 -15.58 -9.65 12.90
N PHE A 92 -14.88 -8.58 12.53
CA PHE A 92 -15.37 -7.20 12.69
C PHE A 92 -16.01 -6.67 11.41
N ILE A 93 -15.74 -7.33 10.29
CA ILE A 93 -16.12 -6.94 8.94
C ILE A 93 -17.40 -7.65 8.52
N GLU A 94 -17.43 -8.98 8.62
CA GLU A 94 -18.59 -9.78 8.22
C GLU A 94 -19.80 -9.54 9.13
N GLY A 95 -20.94 -9.27 8.51
CA GLY A 95 -22.19 -8.89 9.19
C GLY A 95 -22.29 -7.40 9.54
N ALA A 96 -21.21 -6.61 9.45
CA ALA A 96 -21.28 -5.17 9.67
C ALA A 96 -22.02 -4.48 8.51
N ARG A 97 -22.56 -3.29 8.78
CA ARG A 97 -23.14 -2.47 7.72
C ARG A 97 -22.02 -1.89 6.85
N VAL A 98 -22.23 -1.86 5.54
CA VAL A 98 -21.25 -1.30 4.59
C VAL A 98 -20.92 0.18 4.83
N THR A 99 -21.76 0.89 5.58
CA THR A 99 -21.57 2.31 5.95
C THR A 99 -20.74 2.51 7.21
N ASP A 100 -20.48 1.47 7.98
CA ASP A 100 -19.83 1.57 9.29
C ASP A 100 -18.29 1.54 9.20
N ILE A 101 -17.71 2.15 8.16
CA ILE A 101 -16.27 2.08 7.83
C ILE A 101 -15.41 2.51 9.02
N GLU A 102 -15.69 3.67 9.61
CA GLU A 102 -14.92 4.19 10.77
C GLU A 102 -15.00 3.27 11.99
N LYS A 103 -16.18 2.70 12.25
CA LYS A 103 -16.36 1.75 13.35
C LYS A 103 -15.57 0.47 13.11
N ILE A 104 -15.61 -0.07 11.88
CA ILE A 104 -14.86 -1.27 11.50
C ILE A 104 -13.36 -0.99 11.65
N TRP A 105 -12.90 0.17 11.16
CA TRP A 105 -11.51 0.58 11.29
C TRP A 105 -11.05 0.63 12.75
N ASP A 106 -11.82 1.29 13.61
CA ASP A 106 -11.49 1.39 15.05
C ASP A 106 -11.43 0.01 15.71
N GLN A 107 -12.39 -0.87 15.41
CA GLN A 107 -12.41 -2.25 15.92
C GLN A 107 -11.18 -3.03 15.48
N MET A 108 -10.78 -2.94 14.21
CA MET A 108 -9.57 -3.56 13.69
C MET A 108 -8.31 -3.02 14.40
N TYR A 109 -8.23 -1.70 14.57
CA TYR A 109 -7.11 -1.05 15.23
C TYR A 109 -7.00 -1.44 16.71
N GLN A 110 -8.09 -1.29 17.48
CA GLN A 110 -8.11 -1.61 18.92
C GLN A 110 -7.79 -3.09 19.16
N SER A 111 -8.35 -3.99 18.37
CA SER A 111 -8.14 -5.43 18.53
C SER A 111 -6.70 -5.89 18.26
N THR A 112 -5.94 -5.10 17.51
CA THR A 112 -4.57 -5.43 17.11
C THR A 112 -3.49 -4.69 17.91
N LEU A 113 -3.85 -3.88 18.91
CA LEU A 113 -2.93 -3.01 19.64
C LEU A 113 -1.69 -3.73 20.19
N TYR A 114 -1.82 -4.98 20.64
CA TYR A 114 -0.70 -5.74 21.22
C TYR A 114 0.36 -6.14 20.20
N TYR A 115 -0.01 -6.35 18.93
CA TYR A 115 0.90 -6.80 17.89
C TYR A 115 0.88 -5.94 16.63
N GLY A 116 0.05 -4.88 16.63
CA GLY A 116 -0.16 -3.95 15.52
C GLY A 116 0.48 -2.58 15.75
N ARG A 117 -0.31 -1.55 15.68
CA ARG A 117 -0.01 -0.11 15.80
C ARG A 117 0.83 0.49 14.68
N LYS A 118 1.67 -0.27 14.01
CA LYS A 118 2.48 0.14 12.86
C LYS A 118 2.96 -1.09 12.06
N GLY A 119 3.54 -0.85 10.92
CA GLY A 119 4.11 -1.92 10.08
C GLY A 119 3.05 -2.79 9.44
N LEU A 120 3.27 -4.10 9.43
CA LEU A 120 2.46 -5.08 8.71
C LEU A 120 0.97 -4.97 9.02
N VAL A 121 0.61 -4.88 10.28
CA VAL A 121 -0.80 -4.87 10.69
C VAL A 121 -1.54 -3.62 10.22
N ILE A 122 -0.93 -2.43 10.38
CA ILE A 122 -1.51 -1.18 9.87
C ILE A 122 -1.63 -1.21 8.35
N ASN A 123 -0.64 -1.75 7.66
CA ASN A 123 -0.71 -1.93 6.21
C ASN A 123 -1.86 -2.87 5.81
N THR A 124 -2.09 -3.93 6.58
CA THR A 124 -3.21 -4.86 6.38
C THR A 124 -4.56 -4.17 6.62
N ILE A 125 -4.70 -3.43 7.73
CA ILE A 125 -5.90 -2.65 8.04
C ILE A 125 -6.18 -1.63 6.92
N SER A 126 -5.15 -0.94 6.42
CA SER A 126 -5.29 0.01 5.30
C SER A 126 -5.81 -0.66 4.04
N GLY A 127 -5.38 -1.90 3.74
CA GLY A 127 -5.91 -2.65 2.61
C GLY A 127 -7.40 -2.97 2.74
N VAL A 128 -7.84 -3.35 3.95
CA VAL A 128 -9.27 -3.56 4.26
C VAL A 128 -10.04 -2.25 4.14
N ASP A 129 -9.53 -1.17 4.71
CA ASP A 129 -10.16 0.15 4.67
C ASP A 129 -10.37 0.65 3.24
N LEU A 130 -9.37 0.54 2.39
CA LEU A 130 -9.48 0.89 0.98
C LEU A 130 -10.55 0.06 0.25
N ALA A 131 -10.66 -1.24 0.55
CA ALA A 131 -11.68 -2.10 -0.03
C ALA A 131 -13.09 -1.74 0.46
N LEU A 132 -13.25 -1.29 1.72
CA LEU A 132 -14.52 -0.79 2.26
C LEU A 132 -14.96 0.50 1.56
N TRP A 133 -14.03 1.45 1.34
CA TRP A 133 -14.33 2.69 0.61
C TRP A 133 -14.68 2.41 -0.85
N ASP A 134 -13.99 1.49 -1.53
CA ASP A 134 -14.31 1.07 -2.90
C ASP A 134 -15.71 0.44 -2.97
N LEU A 135 -16.04 -0.44 -2.01
CA LEU A 135 -17.36 -1.05 -1.90
C LEU A 135 -18.45 0.01 -1.75
N LEU A 136 -18.29 0.94 -0.80
CA LEU A 136 -19.26 1.99 -0.55
C LEU A 136 -19.44 2.92 -1.76
N GLY A 137 -18.34 3.26 -2.43
CA GLY A 137 -18.36 4.07 -3.66
C GLY A 137 -19.16 3.40 -4.77
N LYS A 138 -18.98 2.10 -4.98
CA LYS A 138 -19.73 1.31 -5.96
C LYS A 138 -21.21 1.22 -5.64
N ILE A 139 -21.56 0.96 -4.38
CA ILE A 139 -22.95 0.91 -3.91
C ILE A 139 -23.66 2.25 -4.10
N ARG A 140 -22.98 3.36 -3.82
CA ARG A 140 -23.52 4.70 -3.97
C ARG A 140 -23.40 5.26 -5.38
N GLN A 141 -22.63 4.60 -6.24
CA GLN A 141 -22.27 5.09 -7.58
C GLN A 141 -21.61 6.47 -7.52
N GLU A 142 -20.79 6.68 -6.50
CA GLU A 142 -20.07 7.90 -6.24
C GLU A 142 -18.57 7.61 -6.09
N PRO A 143 -17.69 8.44 -6.67
CA PRO A 143 -16.25 8.28 -6.44
C PRO A 143 -15.90 8.62 -4.98
N VAL A 144 -14.87 7.97 -4.45
CA VAL A 144 -14.47 8.10 -3.04
C VAL A 144 -14.24 9.56 -2.62
N HIS A 145 -13.68 10.39 -3.48
CA HIS A 145 -13.47 11.80 -3.14
C HIS A 145 -14.77 12.57 -2.89
N GLN A 146 -15.89 12.18 -3.53
CA GLN A 146 -17.20 12.75 -3.22
C GLN A 146 -17.73 12.28 -1.87
N LEU A 147 -17.53 11.00 -1.54
CA LEU A 147 -17.87 10.46 -0.22
C LEU A 147 -17.09 11.15 0.91
N LEU A 148 -15.88 11.63 0.62
CA LEU A 148 -15.02 12.35 1.56
C LEU A 148 -15.27 13.87 1.61
N GLY A 149 -16.29 14.37 0.92
CA GLY A 149 -16.69 15.79 0.98
C GLY A 149 -16.41 16.60 -0.28
N GLY A 150 -15.98 15.95 -1.36
CA GLY A 150 -15.81 16.58 -2.68
C GLY A 150 -14.38 16.96 -3.05
N ALA A 151 -14.19 17.33 -4.29
CA ALA A 151 -12.92 17.72 -4.84
C ALA A 151 -12.55 19.16 -4.42
N VAL A 152 -11.35 19.37 -3.92
CA VAL A 152 -10.80 20.71 -3.64
C VAL A 152 -10.14 21.31 -4.89
N ARG A 153 -9.83 20.47 -5.87
CA ARG A 153 -9.20 20.85 -7.15
C ARG A 153 -9.80 20.00 -8.26
N ASP A 154 -10.02 20.61 -9.42
CA ASP A 154 -10.52 19.92 -10.60
C ASP A 154 -9.42 19.17 -11.34
N GLU A 155 -8.17 19.62 -11.21
CA GLU A 155 -6.99 19.03 -11.83
C GLU A 155 -5.85 18.88 -10.83
N LEU A 156 -5.10 17.78 -10.98
CA LEU A 156 -3.89 17.50 -10.21
C LEU A 156 -2.66 17.60 -11.12
N GLN A 157 -1.64 18.28 -10.63
CA GLN A 157 -0.34 18.31 -11.29
C GLN A 157 0.52 17.15 -10.81
N PHE A 158 1.18 16.47 -11.76
CA PHE A 158 2.02 15.31 -11.48
C PHE A 158 3.49 15.59 -11.74
N TYR A 159 4.34 15.02 -10.90
CA TYR A 159 5.76 14.84 -11.19
C TYR A 159 6.05 13.35 -11.40
N ALA A 160 7.06 13.03 -12.19
CA ALA A 160 7.50 11.66 -12.39
C ALA A 160 8.62 11.28 -11.41
N THR A 161 8.57 10.07 -10.86
CA THR A 161 9.69 9.50 -10.11
C THR A 161 10.49 8.58 -11.03
N GLY A 162 11.79 8.84 -11.17
CA GLY A 162 12.64 8.03 -12.04
C GLY A 162 14.04 8.63 -12.21
N ALA A 163 14.92 7.87 -12.86
CA ALA A 163 16.28 8.29 -13.15
C ALA A 163 16.40 9.26 -14.37
N ARG A 164 15.28 9.51 -15.06
CA ARG A 164 15.26 10.26 -16.32
C ARG A 164 14.33 11.49 -16.24
N PRO A 165 14.73 12.57 -15.54
CA PRO A 165 13.94 13.81 -15.46
C PRO A 165 13.75 14.48 -16.82
N ASP A 166 14.66 14.27 -17.75
CA ASP A 166 14.57 14.74 -19.15
C ASP A 166 13.37 14.12 -19.89
N LEU A 167 13.07 12.85 -19.65
CA LEU A 167 11.88 12.19 -20.19
C LEU A 167 10.61 12.70 -19.51
N ALA A 168 10.63 12.89 -18.19
CA ALA A 168 9.50 13.47 -17.45
C ALA A 168 9.11 14.84 -18.03
N GLN A 169 10.08 15.70 -18.29
CA GLN A 169 9.84 17.01 -18.91
C GLN A 169 9.23 16.89 -20.31
N LYS A 170 9.76 15.98 -21.15
CA LYS A 170 9.22 15.74 -22.50
C LYS A 170 7.80 15.19 -22.49
N MET A 171 7.42 14.47 -21.44
CA MET A 171 6.06 13.93 -21.24
C MET A 171 5.10 14.95 -20.62
N GLY A 172 5.54 16.17 -20.33
CA GLY A 172 4.69 17.23 -19.78
C GLY A 172 4.51 17.20 -18.25
N PHE A 173 5.28 16.39 -17.51
CA PHE A 173 5.26 16.48 -16.06
C PHE A 173 5.88 17.77 -15.56
N ILE A 174 5.35 18.31 -14.45
CA ILE A 174 5.82 19.56 -13.85
C ILE A 174 7.19 19.44 -13.19
N GLY A 175 7.68 18.23 -12.95
CA GLY A 175 8.97 17.98 -12.33
C GLY A 175 9.37 16.51 -12.36
N GLY A 176 10.60 16.25 -11.95
CA GLY A 176 11.15 14.90 -11.78
C GLY A 176 11.68 14.69 -10.37
N LYS A 177 11.33 13.59 -9.73
CA LYS A 177 11.91 13.16 -8.45
C LYS A 177 12.98 12.12 -8.71
N MET A 178 14.22 12.47 -8.41
CA MET A 178 15.37 11.58 -8.55
C MET A 178 15.82 11.05 -7.19
N PRO A 179 16.23 9.80 -7.07
CA PRO A 179 16.91 9.29 -5.89
C PRO A 179 18.31 9.88 -5.78
N LEU A 180 18.79 10.07 -4.56
CA LEU A 180 20.17 10.42 -4.29
C LEU A 180 21.03 9.16 -4.24
N HIS A 181 22.23 9.25 -4.84
CA HIS A 181 23.17 8.12 -4.85
C HIS A 181 23.67 7.79 -3.43
N PRO A 182 23.68 6.52 -3.01
CA PRO A 182 24.05 6.12 -1.64
C PRO A 182 25.46 6.56 -1.22
N GLY A 183 26.42 6.59 -2.15
CA GLY A 183 27.80 6.87 -1.85
C GLY A 183 28.12 8.30 -1.41
N LEU A 184 27.26 9.27 -1.76
CA LEU A 184 27.50 10.67 -1.43
C LEU A 184 26.91 11.11 -0.08
N TYR A 185 25.90 10.41 0.42
CA TYR A 185 25.15 10.88 1.59
C TYR A 185 25.73 10.42 2.92
N LEU A 186 26.32 9.22 2.99
CA LEU A 186 26.87 8.67 4.23
C LEU A 186 28.32 9.13 4.51
N ILE A 187 29.09 9.49 3.49
CA ILE A 187 30.50 9.88 3.66
C ILE A 187 30.62 11.32 4.15
N HIS A 188 29.69 12.21 3.77
CA HIS A 188 29.76 13.62 4.16
C HIS A 188 29.16 13.95 5.53
N ILE A 189 28.39 13.05 6.14
CA ILE A 189 27.77 13.25 7.46
C ILE A 189 28.65 12.65 8.58
N SER A 190 29.50 11.67 8.29
CA SER A 190 30.26 10.92 9.28
C SER A 190 31.69 11.40 9.55
N GLU A 191 32.23 12.33 8.77
CA GLU A 191 33.53 12.92 9.05
C GLU A 191 33.41 14.40 9.42
N PRO A 192 33.56 14.79 10.70
CA PRO A 192 33.80 16.16 11.04
C PRO A 192 35.15 16.57 10.43
N LYS A 193 35.13 17.56 9.57
CA LYS A 193 36.38 18.17 9.07
C LYS A 193 37.21 18.60 10.29
N ARG A 194 38.35 17.97 10.49
CA ARG A 194 39.38 18.42 11.39
C ARG A 194 40.09 19.64 10.79
#